data_dd017c7e0f6ef91be10f35d855f3676e
#
_entry.id   dd017c7e0f6ef91be10f35d855f3676e
#
_cell.length_a   1.000
_cell.length_b   1.000
_cell.length_c   1.000
_cell.angle_alpha   90.00
_cell.angle_beta   90.00
_cell.angle_gamma   90.00
#
_symmetry.space_group_name_H-M   'P 1'
#
loop_
_entity.id
_entity.type
_entity.pdbx_description
1 polymer ?
#
loop_
_entity_poly.entity_id
_entity_poly.type
_entity_poly.pdbx_seq_one_letter_code
_entity_poly.pdbx_strand_id
1 'polypeptide(L)'
;MGVPQITAIMEVSRACSENNIPLIADGGIKHTGDIPKAIVAGADCVMIGSMFAGATESPGETILYDGRRYKQVRGMGSLGAMKKGSKDRYFQADVDDAEKLVPEGIEGRVPYSGPVGETIFQMAGGLRSAMGYTGCKNIPDLQKRAQFVKITSAGMHESHPHNVDITKESPNYKLR
;
A
#
# COMPACT_ATOMS: atom_id res chain seq x y z
N MET A 1 -5.29 7.97 15.43
CA MET A 1 -5.58 6.58 15.88
C MET A 1 -6.58 5.99 14.90
N GLY A 2 -6.41 4.75 14.52
CA GLY A 2 -7.25 4.10 13.51
C GLY A 2 -7.62 2.67 13.89
N VAL A 3 -8.52 2.10 13.11
CA VAL A 3 -8.92 0.69 13.17
C VAL A 3 -7.91 -0.12 12.36
N PRO A 4 -7.55 -1.36 12.76
CA PRO A 4 -6.75 -2.25 11.92
C PRO A 4 -7.36 -2.40 10.53
N GLN A 5 -6.54 -2.30 9.47
CA GLN A 5 -7.03 -2.17 8.09
C GLN A 5 -7.97 -3.30 7.66
N ILE A 6 -7.63 -4.55 7.97
CA ILE A 6 -8.49 -5.70 7.62
C ILE A 6 -9.85 -5.59 8.31
N THR A 7 -9.88 -5.20 9.59
CA THR A 7 -11.15 -5.00 10.33
C THR A 7 -11.98 -3.90 9.67
N ALA A 8 -11.34 -2.76 9.34
CA ALA A 8 -12.03 -1.66 8.68
C ALA A 8 -12.64 -2.07 7.33
N ILE A 9 -11.87 -2.80 6.50
CA ILE A 9 -12.35 -3.29 5.21
C ILE A 9 -13.55 -4.23 5.41
N MET A 10 -13.46 -5.19 6.34
CA MET A 10 -14.53 -6.16 6.58
C MET A 10 -15.81 -5.51 7.09
N GLU A 11 -15.71 -4.51 7.96
CA GLU A 11 -16.88 -3.80 8.50
C GLU A 11 -17.54 -2.93 7.43
N VAL A 12 -16.74 -2.14 6.68
CA VAL A 12 -17.26 -1.26 5.63
C VAL A 12 -17.81 -2.08 4.45
N SER A 13 -17.19 -3.21 4.11
CA SER A 13 -17.64 -4.10 3.04
C SER A 13 -19.08 -4.60 3.27
N ARG A 14 -19.50 -4.85 4.50
CA ARG A 14 -20.89 -5.24 4.80
C ARG A 14 -21.88 -4.17 4.36
N ALA A 15 -21.65 -2.92 4.77
CA ALA A 15 -22.52 -1.81 4.40
C ALA A 15 -22.49 -1.49 2.90
N CYS A 16 -21.32 -1.61 2.27
CA CYS A 16 -21.15 -1.41 0.83
C CYS A 16 -21.89 -2.47 0.02
N SER A 17 -21.79 -3.76 0.44
CA SER A 17 -22.43 -4.87 -0.27
C SER A 17 -23.96 -4.77 -0.27
N GLU A 18 -24.57 -4.32 0.83
CA GLU A 18 -26.02 -4.11 0.94
C GLU A 18 -26.54 -3.06 -0.05
N ASN A 19 -25.68 -2.13 -0.47
CA ASN A 19 -26.03 -0.99 -1.33
C ASN A 19 -25.40 -1.07 -2.72
N ASN A 20 -24.72 -2.18 -3.07
CA ASN A 20 -23.96 -2.33 -4.32
C ASN A 20 -22.93 -1.21 -4.56
N ILE A 21 -22.27 -0.75 -3.51
CA ILE A 21 -21.22 0.28 -3.59
C ILE A 21 -19.86 -0.39 -3.62
N PRO A 22 -19.02 -0.16 -4.64
CA PRO A 22 -17.67 -0.70 -4.70
C PRO A 22 -16.77 -0.09 -3.62
N LEU A 23 -15.92 -0.93 -3.00
CA LEU A 23 -15.04 -0.56 -1.90
C LEU A 23 -13.59 -0.47 -2.35
N ILE A 24 -12.94 0.65 -2.07
CA ILE A 24 -11.50 0.86 -2.26
C ILE A 24 -10.79 0.72 -0.92
N ALA A 25 -9.89 -0.25 -0.80
CA ALA A 25 -9.02 -0.37 0.37
C ALA A 25 -7.81 0.56 0.23
N ASP A 26 -7.82 1.68 0.97
CA ASP A 26 -6.75 2.68 0.94
C ASP A 26 -5.81 2.50 2.14
N GLY A 27 -4.55 2.25 1.84
CA GLY A 27 -3.48 2.14 2.83
C GLY A 27 -3.15 0.71 3.26
N GLY A 28 -2.00 0.58 3.92
CA GLY A 28 -1.54 -0.68 4.51
C GLY A 28 -0.88 -1.67 3.55
N ILE A 29 -0.89 -1.45 2.25
CA ILE A 29 -0.25 -2.32 1.25
C ILE A 29 1.26 -2.08 1.24
N LYS A 30 2.02 -3.06 1.73
CA LYS A 30 3.49 -3.04 1.80
C LYS A 30 4.13 -4.16 0.97
N HIS A 31 3.42 -5.26 0.80
CA HIS A 31 3.85 -6.44 0.07
C HIS A 31 2.78 -6.87 -0.92
N THR A 32 3.17 -7.61 -1.94
CA THR A 32 2.22 -8.13 -2.95
C THR A 32 1.14 -9.02 -2.32
N GLY A 33 1.47 -9.75 -1.25
CA GLY A 33 0.53 -10.58 -0.49
C GLY A 33 -0.52 -9.79 0.31
N ASP A 34 -0.38 -8.48 0.48
CA ASP A 34 -1.39 -7.66 1.17
C ASP A 34 -2.60 -7.36 0.26
N ILE A 35 -2.39 -7.35 -1.06
CA ILE A 35 -3.45 -7.14 -2.04
C ILE A 35 -4.53 -8.23 -1.94
N PRO A 36 -4.20 -9.54 -2.07
CA PRO A 36 -5.21 -10.58 -1.93
C PRO A 36 -5.88 -10.57 -0.56
N LYS A 37 -5.19 -10.19 0.53
CA LYS A 37 -5.82 -10.04 1.85
C LYS A 37 -6.88 -8.93 1.85
N ALA A 38 -6.59 -7.77 1.26
CA ALA A 38 -7.58 -6.69 1.16
C ALA A 38 -8.80 -7.11 0.32
N ILE A 39 -8.58 -7.80 -0.81
CA ILE A 39 -9.64 -8.33 -1.68
C ILE A 39 -10.50 -9.36 -0.93
N VAL A 40 -9.88 -10.32 -0.23
CA VAL A 40 -10.60 -11.33 0.59
C VAL A 40 -11.38 -10.69 1.72
N ALA A 41 -10.88 -9.58 2.30
CA ALA A 41 -11.61 -8.83 3.32
C ALA A 41 -12.86 -8.10 2.79
N GLY A 42 -13.03 -8.02 1.46
CA GLY A 42 -14.20 -7.46 0.81
C GLY A 42 -13.95 -6.20 -0.02
N ALA A 43 -12.70 -5.82 -0.25
CA ALA A 43 -12.39 -4.72 -1.15
C ALA A 43 -12.50 -5.15 -2.63
N ASP A 44 -13.00 -4.26 -3.48
CA ASP A 44 -13.05 -4.46 -4.93
C ASP A 44 -11.73 -4.06 -5.59
N CYS A 45 -11.04 -3.08 -5.03
CA CYS A 45 -9.70 -2.68 -5.46
C CYS A 45 -8.89 -2.09 -4.28
N VAL A 46 -7.61 -1.82 -4.54
CA VAL A 46 -6.69 -1.26 -3.54
C VAL A 46 -6.10 0.06 -4.03
N MET A 47 -5.91 1.00 -3.11
CA MET A 47 -5.14 2.22 -3.36
C MET A 47 -3.76 2.07 -2.77
N ILE A 48 -2.74 2.34 -3.58
CA ILE A 48 -1.34 2.12 -3.23
C ILE A 48 -0.56 3.41 -3.40
N GLY A 49 0.08 3.86 -2.33
CA GLY A 49 0.94 5.05 -2.33
C GLY A 49 2.42 4.68 -2.27
N SER A 50 2.87 4.15 -1.14
CA SER A 50 4.29 3.98 -0.81
C SER A 50 5.07 3.08 -1.80
N MET A 51 4.45 2.03 -2.31
CA MET A 51 5.11 1.13 -3.27
C MET A 51 5.32 1.78 -4.65
N PHE A 52 4.49 2.77 -5.01
CA PHE A 52 4.65 3.53 -6.26
C PHE A 52 5.49 4.79 -6.09
N ALA A 53 5.76 5.22 -4.86
CA ALA A 53 6.46 6.48 -4.61
C ALA A 53 7.86 6.55 -5.22
N GLY A 54 8.57 5.40 -5.32
CA GLY A 54 9.90 5.28 -5.94
C GLY A 54 9.91 5.13 -7.46
N ALA A 55 8.74 5.00 -8.09
CA ALA A 55 8.65 4.75 -9.54
C ALA A 55 9.08 5.98 -10.37
N THR A 56 9.52 5.71 -11.60
CA THR A 56 9.90 6.75 -12.57
C THR A 56 8.77 7.77 -12.76
N GLU A 57 7.53 7.26 -12.89
CA GLU A 57 6.32 8.04 -13.17
C GLU A 57 5.78 8.78 -11.96
N SER A 58 6.28 8.51 -10.75
CA SER A 58 5.93 9.27 -9.55
C SER A 58 6.33 10.74 -9.71
N PRO A 59 5.52 11.71 -9.25
CA PRO A 59 5.74 13.13 -9.51
C PRO A 59 6.95 13.76 -8.78
N GLY A 60 7.54 13.08 -7.81
CA GLY A 60 8.72 13.57 -7.09
C GLY A 60 9.97 13.60 -7.97
N GLU A 61 10.87 14.52 -7.69
CA GLU A 61 12.16 14.61 -8.38
C GLU A 61 13.05 13.41 -8.06
N THR A 62 13.83 12.98 -9.05
CA THR A 62 14.87 11.97 -8.83
C THR A 62 16.14 12.67 -8.38
N ILE A 63 16.63 12.34 -7.19
CA ILE A 63 17.84 12.90 -6.60
C ILE A 63 18.91 11.81 -6.42
N LEU A 64 20.17 12.23 -6.54
CA LEU A 64 21.32 11.39 -6.20
C LEU A 64 21.72 11.71 -4.75
N TYR A 65 21.75 10.69 -3.91
CA TYR A 65 22.18 10.82 -2.52
C TYR A 65 23.01 9.61 -2.11
N ASP A 66 24.18 9.83 -1.56
CA ASP A 66 25.13 8.79 -1.15
C ASP A 66 25.35 7.71 -2.26
N GLY A 67 25.60 8.18 -3.50
CA GLY A 67 25.83 7.33 -4.66
C GLY A 67 24.61 6.53 -5.17
N ARG A 68 23.41 6.74 -4.59
CA ARG A 68 22.18 6.03 -4.97
C ARG A 68 21.09 6.99 -5.43
N ARG A 69 20.23 6.49 -6.32
CA ARG A 69 19.06 7.26 -6.79
C ARG A 69 17.90 7.11 -5.81
N TYR A 70 17.26 8.25 -5.52
CA TYR A 70 16.06 8.35 -4.70
C TYR A 70 15.01 9.19 -5.41
N LYS A 71 13.75 8.99 -5.07
CA LYS A 71 12.62 9.88 -5.42
C LYS A 71 12.22 10.68 -4.20
N GLN A 72 12.03 11.97 -4.38
CA GLN A 72 11.38 12.79 -3.37
C GLN A 72 9.92 12.38 -3.25
N VAL A 73 9.44 12.28 -2.02
CA VAL A 73 8.05 11.97 -1.71
C VAL A 73 7.55 12.93 -0.64
N ARG A 74 6.31 13.34 -0.79
CA ARG A 74 5.61 14.13 0.22
C ARG A 74 4.20 13.60 0.42
N GLY A 75 3.79 13.48 1.69
CA GLY A 75 2.41 13.18 2.04
C GLY A 75 1.49 14.33 1.62
N MET A 76 0.23 14.00 1.32
CA MET A 76 -0.78 15.00 0.94
C MET A 76 -1.00 16.07 2.03
N GLY A 77 -0.85 15.71 3.31
CA GLY A 77 -0.91 16.62 4.46
C GLY A 77 0.43 17.23 4.85
N SER A 78 1.46 17.12 4.03
CA SER A 78 2.73 17.82 4.26
C SER A 78 2.61 19.32 3.93
N LEU A 79 3.46 20.12 4.54
CA LEU A 79 3.45 21.57 4.31
C LEU A 79 3.64 21.91 2.83
N GLY A 80 4.56 21.25 2.14
CA GLY A 80 4.81 21.46 0.72
C GLY A 80 3.67 21.01 -0.19
N ALA A 81 2.88 20.00 0.20
CA ALA A 81 1.68 19.59 -0.54
C ALA A 81 0.53 20.59 -0.31
N MET A 82 0.31 21.00 0.94
CA MET A 82 -0.75 21.96 1.30
C MET A 82 -0.54 23.34 0.63
N LYS A 83 0.69 23.81 0.56
CA LYS A 83 1.05 25.04 -0.19
C LYS A 83 0.75 24.95 -1.69
N LYS A 84 0.67 23.74 -2.27
CA LYS A 84 0.40 23.51 -3.69
C LYS A 84 -1.04 23.07 -3.98
N GLY A 85 -1.96 23.16 -3.00
CA GLY A 85 -3.40 23.02 -3.23
C GLY A 85 -4.09 21.87 -2.49
N SER A 86 -3.41 21.08 -1.64
CA SER A 86 -4.08 19.99 -0.90
C SER A 86 -4.62 20.40 0.48
N LYS A 87 -4.58 21.68 0.82
CA LYS A 87 -5.01 22.21 2.14
C LYS A 87 -6.51 22.01 2.41
N ASP A 88 -7.34 21.99 1.38
CA ASP A 88 -8.78 21.74 1.46
C ASP A 88 -9.13 20.36 2.05
N ARG A 89 -8.34 19.34 1.74
CA ARG A 89 -8.55 17.98 2.26
C ARG A 89 -8.32 17.85 3.77
N TYR A 90 -7.68 18.84 4.38
CA TYR A 90 -7.35 18.88 5.81
C TYR A 90 -8.12 19.98 6.54
N PHE A 91 -9.28 20.41 5.98
CA PHE A 91 -10.14 21.46 6.55
C PHE A 91 -9.40 22.78 6.82
N GLN A 92 -8.40 23.09 6.01
CA GLN A 92 -7.56 24.27 6.11
C GLN A 92 -7.64 25.13 4.83
N ALA A 93 -8.72 24.99 4.06
CA ALA A 93 -8.92 25.74 2.80
C ALA A 93 -8.86 27.27 3.00
N ASP A 94 -9.41 27.77 4.11
CA ASP A 94 -9.51 29.18 4.45
C ASP A 94 -8.23 29.76 5.09
N VAL A 95 -7.18 28.92 5.27
CA VAL A 95 -5.90 29.37 5.84
C VAL A 95 -5.01 29.88 4.71
N ASP A 96 -4.91 31.21 4.56
CA ASP A 96 -4.07 31.83 3.53
C ASP A 96 -2.61 31.96 3.93
N ASP A 97 -2.34 32.02 5.22
CA ASP A 97 -0.98 32.13 5.76
C ASP A 97 -0.36 30.73 5.90
N ALA A 98 0.68 30.49 5.11
CA ALA A 98 1.38 29.19 5.10
C ALA A 98 2.03 28.83 6.46
N GLU A 99 2.31 29.82 7.32
CA GLU A 99 2.88 29.60 8.66
C GLU A 99 1.83 29.11 9.66
N LYS A 100 0.54 29.28 9.35
CA LYS A 100 -0.58 28.82 10.17
C LYS A 100 -1.10 27.43 9.78
N LEU A 101 -0.57 26.84 8.70
CA LEU A 101 -0.94 25.47 8.31
C LEU A 101 -0.39 24.46 9.31
N VAL A 102 -1.22 23.52 9.73
CA VAL A 102 -0.84 22.42 10.62
C VAL A 102 -0.58 21.18 9.78
N PRO A 103 0.69 20.79 9.55
CA PRO A 103 1.02 19.64 8.74
C PRO A 103 0.72 18.32 9.50
N GLU A 104 0.06 17.39 8.83
CA GLU A 104 -0.16 16.02 9.29
C GLU A 104 0.67 14.99 8.52
N GLY A 105 1.30 15.41 7.42
CA GLY A 105 2.10 14.58 6.54
C GLY A 105 3.58 14.96 6.58
N ILE A 106 4.41 13.98 6.21
CA ILE A 106 5.88 14.14 6.12
C ILE A 106 6.34 14.37 4.69
N GLU A 107 7.52 14.94 4.57
CA GLU A 107 8.31 14.99 3.34
C GLU A 107 9.57 14.13 3.53
N GLY A 108 9.96 13.43 2.49
CA GLY A 108 11.09 12.52 2.59
C GLY A 108 11.58 12.05 1.22
N ARG A 109 12.35 10.99 1.22
CA ARG A 109 12.83 10.33 0.01
C ARG A 109 12.70 8.82 0.16
N VAL A 110 12.44 8.15 -0.96
CA VAL A 110 12.39 6.69 -1.05
C VAL A 110 13.38 6.22 -2.13
N PRO A 111 13.94 5.02 -2.02
CA PRO A 111 14.78 4.46 -3.07
C PRO A 111 14.04 4.47 -4.41
N TYR A 112 14.74 4.85 -5.47
CA TYR A 112 14.23 4.76 -6.84
C TYR A 112 14.03 3.28 -7.21
N SER A 113 12.86 2.95 -7.75
CA SER A 113 12.44 1.57 -8.03
C SER A 113 12.28 1.23 -9.53
N GLY A 114 12.59 2.16 -10.44
CA GLY A 114 12.40 1.95 -11.87
C GLY A 114 10.98 2.23 -12.37
N PRO A 115 10.62 1.74 -13.57
CA PRO A 115 9.28 1.95 -14.14
C PRO A 115 8.18 1.29 -13.30
N VAL A 116 7.02 1.96 -13.18
CA VAL A 116 5.87 1.46 -12.41
C VAL A 116 5.33 0.14 -12.95
N GLY A 117 5.46 -0.11 -14.25
CA GLY A 117 5.01 -1.33 -14.90
C GLY A 117 5.62 -2.60 -14.30
N GLU A 118 6.90 -2.56 -13.91
CA GLU A 118 7.56 -3.70 -13.24
C GLU A 118 6.93 -3.99 -11.88
N THR A 119 6.64 -2.95 -11.11
CA THR A 119 5.97 -3.08 -9.81
C THR A 119 4.56 -3.63 -9.97
N ILE A 120 3.77 -3.13 -10.94
CA ILE A 120 2.42 -3.62 -11.22
C ILE A 120 2.45 -5.10 -11.66
N PHE A 121 3.42 -5.48 -12.50
CA PHE A 121 3.57 -6.88 -12.91
C PHE A 121 3.79 -7.80 -11.71
N GLN A 122 4.65 -7.42 -10.78
CA GLN A 122 4.90 -8.18 -9.55
C GLN A 122 3.67 -8.26 -8.64
N MET A 123 2.94 -7.15 -8.50
CA MET A 123 1.69 -7.12 -7.71
C MET A 123 0.61 -8.03 -8.29
N ALA A 124 0.39 -7.95 -9.60
CA ALA A 124 -0.55 -8.81 -10.31
C ALA A 124 -0.13 -10.29 -10.22
N GLY A 125 1.18 -10.57 -10.30
CA GLY A 125 1.75 -11.89 -10.09
C GLY A 125 1.45 -12.43 -8.69
N GLY A 126 1.64 -11.61 -7.65
CA GLY A 126 1.32 -11.98 -6.27
C GLY A 126 -0.15 -12.32 -6.05
N LEU A 127 -1.07 -11.56 -6.65
CA LEU A 127 -2.50 -11.86 -6.61
C LEU A 127 -2.83 -13.18 -7.32
N ARG A 128 -2.26 -13.41 -8.52
CA ARG A 128 -2.43 -14.67 -9.26
C ARG A 128 -1.89 -15.87 -8.47
N SER A 129 -0.73 -15.72 -7.83
CA SER A 129 -0.17 -16.77 -6.97
C SER A 129 -1.08 -17.08 -5.79
N ALA A 130 -1.63 -16.08 -5.12
CA ALA A 130 -2.58 -16.27 -4.02
C ALA A 130 -3.85 -17.01 -4.50
N MET A 131 -4.38 -16.67 -5.67
CA MET A 131 -5.51 -17.37 -6.28
C MET A 131 -5.14 -18.83 -6.58
N GLY A 132 -3.93 -19.09 -7.08
CA GLY A 132 -3.43 -20.45 -7.33
C GLY A 132 -3.33 -21.28 -6.05
N TYR A 133 -2.72 -20.72 -4.98
CA TYR A 133 -2.60 -21.42 -3.69
C TYR A 133 -3.95 -21.73 -3.03
N THR A 134 -4.95 -20.86 -3.22
CA THR A 134 -6.31 -21.06 -2.69
C THR A 134 -7.22 -21.83 -3.62
N GLY A 135 -6.77 -22.21 -4.83
CA GLY A 135 -7.55 -22.92 -5.82
C GLY A 135 -8.72 -22.12 -6.39
N CYS A 136 -8.59 -20.79 -6.44
CA CYS A 136 -9.64 -19.87 -6.89
C CYS A 136 -9.44 -19.46 -8.34
N LYS A 137 -10.52 -19.53 -9.15
CA LYS A 137 -10.47 -19.26 -10.60
C LYS A 137 -10.48 -17.78 -10.96
N ASN A 138 -11.11 -16.96 -10.13
CA ASN A 138 -11.31 -15.54 -10.33
C ASN A 138 -11.42 -14.81 -8.98
N ILE A 139 -11.50 -13.49 -9.02
CA ILE A 139 -11.60 -12.63 -7.82
C ILE A 139 -12.86 -12.92 -7.00
N PRO A 140 -14.08 -13.04 -7.58
CA PRO A 140 -15.26 -13.39 -6.81
C PRO A 140 -15.15 -14.75 -6.10
N ASP A 141 -14.49 -15.73 -6.72
CA ASP A 141 -14.24 -17.04 -6.10
C ASP A 141 -13.26 -16.91 -4.92
N LEU A 142 -12.21 -16.08 -5.08
CA LEU A 142 -11.27 -15.77 -4.01
C LEU A 142 -11.96 -15.10 -2.81
N GLN A 143 -12.77 -14.08 -3.04
CA GLN A 143 -13.54 -13.41 -1.98
C GLN A 143 -14.49 -14.34 -1.24
N LYS A 144 -15.12 -15.28 -1.95
CA LYS A 144 -16.12 -16.20 -1.39
C LYS A 144 -15.50 -17.36 -0.62
N ARG A 145 -14.36 -17.89 -1.06
CA ARG A 145 -13.80 -19.15 -0.58
C ARG A 145 -12.60 -19.00 0.34
N ALA A 146 -11.81 -17.94 0.18
CA ALA A 146 -10.62 -17.76 1.00
C ALA A 146 -10.98 -17.48 2.46
N GLN A 147 -10.15 -17.97 3.37
CA GLN A 147 -10.34 -17.82 4.81
C GLN A 147 -9.09 -17.22 5.44
N PHE A 148 -9.28 -16.34 6.42
CA PHE A 148 -8.18 -15.82 7.24
C PHE A 148 -7.86 -16.77 8.38
N VAL A 149 -6.57 -16.97 8.60
CA VAL A 149 -6.04 -17.65 9.77
C VAL A 149 -5.25 -16.63 10.60
N LYS A 150 -5.58 -16.52 11.88
CA LYS A 150 -4.84 -15.68 12.81
C LYS A 150 -3.57 -16.42 13.23
N ILE A 151 -2.42 -15.79 13.05
CA ILE A 151 -1.12 -16.34 13.44
C ILE A 151 -0.48 -15.51 14.56
N THR A 152 0.42 -16.13 15.30
CA THR A 152 1.26 -15.46 16.31
C THR A 152 2.50 -14.85 15.67
N SER A 153 3.24 -14.02 16.42
CA SER A 153 4.55 -13.51 15.98
C SER A 153 5.55 -14.66 15.71
N ALA A 154 5.51 -15.73 16.50
CA ALA A 154 6.32 -16.92 16.26
C ALA A 154 5.94 -17.60 14.94
N GLY A 155 4.64 -17.75 14.64
CA GLY A 155 4.19 -18.30 13.36
C GLY A 155 4.56 -17.40 12.17
N MET A 156 4.58 -16.08 12.36
CA MET A 156 5.06 -15.14 11.35
C MET A 156 6.56 -15.36 11.07
N HIS A 157 7.37 -15.46 12.11
CA HIS A 157 8.81 -15.70 11.98
C HIS A 157 9.11 -17.04 11.28
N GLU A 158 8.40 -18.10 11.66
CA GLU A 158 8.53 -19.43 11.05
C GLU A 158 8.10 -19.45 9.57
N SER A 159 7.16 -18.59 9.18
CA SER A 159 6.67 -18.48 7.80
C SER A 159 7.67 -17.78 6.84
N HIS A 160 8.73 -17.17 7.38
CA HIS A 160 9.77 -16.52 6.60
C HIS A 160 11.09 -17.32 6.65
N PRO A 161 11.98 -17.14 5.65
CA PRO A 161 13.31 -17.75 5.71
C PRO A 161 14.05 -17.29 6.98
N HIS A 162 14.40 -18.21 7.85
CA HIS A 162 15.01 -17.93 9.15
C HIS A 162 16.34 -18.66 9.43
N ASN A 163 16.69 -19.65 8.60
CA ASN A 163 17.90 -20.44 8.77
C ASN A 163 18.85 -20.34 7.56
N VAL A 164 18.79 -19.23 6.82
CA VAL A 164 19.61 -19.00 5.63
C VAL A 164 20.05 -17.54 5.54
N ASP A 165 21.25 -17.33 5.08
CA ASP A 165 21.74 -16.01 4.68
C ASP A 165 21.27 -15.71 3.26
N ILE A 166 20.37 -14.71 3.11
CA ILE A 166 19.84 -14.35 1.81
C ILE A 166 20.89 -13.57 1.03
N THR A 167 21.46 -14.17 0.00
CA THR A 167 22.45 -13.55 -0.88
C THR A 167 21.82 -12.79 -2.05
N LYS A 168 20.56 -13.10 -2.39
CA LYS A 168 19.79 -12.43 -3.43
C LYS A 168 18.31 -12.37 -3.02
N GLU A 169 17.81 -11.16 -2.77
CA GLU A 169 16.39 -10.95 -2.49
C GLU A 169 15.53 -11.17 -3.74
N SER A 170 14.33 -11.71 -3.55
CA SER A 170 13.33 -11.71 -4.62
C SER A 170 12.71 -10.30 -4.74
N PRO A 171 12.21 -9.91 -5.92
CA PRO A 171 11.59 -8.60 -6.12
C PRO A 171 10.45 -8.30 -5.14
N ASN A 172 9.75 -9.34 -4.69
CA ASN A 172 8.57 -9.25 -3.83
C ASN A 172 8.86 -9.46 -2.34
N TYR A 173 10.10 -9.78 -1.98
CA TYR A 173 10.49 -10.08 -0.62
C TYR A 173 11.77 -9.31 -0.28
N LYS A 174 11.62 -8.33 0.62
CA LYS A 174 12.73 -7.55 1.17
C LYS A 174 12.73 -7.73 2.67
N LEU A 175 13.84 -8.21 3.20
CA LEU A 175 14.11 -8.13 4.63
C LEU A 175 14.31 -6.66 4.99
N ARG A 176 13.60 -6.17 5.98
CA ARG A 176 13.83 -4.86 6.61
C ARG A 176 14.60 -5.04 7.89
#